data_1fab0c5f410be0188e7bdaa8767902f2
#
_entry.id   1fab0c5f410be0188e7bdaa8767902f2
#
_cell.length_a   1.000
_cell.length_b   1.000
_cell.length_c   1.000
_cell.angle_alpha   90.00
_cell.angle_beta   90.00
_cell.angle_gamma   90.00
#
_symmetry.space_group_name_H-M   'P 1'
#
loop_
_entity.id
_entity.type
_entity.pdbx_description
1 polymer ?
#
loop_
_entity_poly.entity_id
_entity_poly.type
_entity_poly.pdbx_seq_one_letter_code
_entity_poly.pdbx_strand_id
1 'polypeptide(L)'
;ADKIGLMLARDLSKESPGAKSVVDVKSTGRYKTDPVLEENGSIVDYYKTGHSYIKRRTTDLDALAGFEKSGHFFFRPPIGLGYDDGLIAAKAILEMLDRNPDKTMADLKGELGVAYTSLTMSPHCADEIKYEVIEQIVEEYKGLLGSEILGRKVVDVNTVNGARVTLEDGSWVLARASSNKPEFAVVVESMRSQDDLIALIREEEKP
;
A
#
# COMPACT_ATOMS: atom_id res chain seq x y z
N ALA A 1 2.25 -10.51 -3.58
CA ALA A 1 0.90 -10.49 -3.04
C ALA A 1 0.19 -9.15 -3.30
N ASP A 2 0.91 -8.03 -3.26
CA ASP A 2 0.36 -6.66 -3.41
C ASP A 2 -0.52 -6.49 -4.66
N LYS A 3 -0.04 -6.95 -5.83
CA LYS A 3 -0.83 -6.90 -7.08
C LYS A 3 -2.07 -7.79 -7.04
N ILE A 4 -2.03 -8.91 -6.34
CA ILE A 4 -3.20 -9.79 -6.15
C ILE A 4 -4.24 -9.06 -5.29
N GLY A 5 -3.81 -8.43 -4.20
CA GLY A 5 -4.70 -7.61 -3.37
C GLY A 5 -5.38 -6.49 -4.17
N LEU A 6 -4.63 -5.81 -5.04
CA LEU A 6 -5.19 -4.76 -5.90
C LEU A 6 -6.18 -5.32 -6.93
N MET A 7 -5.90 -6.48 -7.56
CA MET A 7 -6.85 -7.14 -8.46
C MET A 7 -8.15 -7.51 -7.74
N LEU A 8 -8.04 -8.08 -6.54
CA LEU A 8 -9.21 -8.40 -5.70
C LEU A 8 -9.97 -7.15 -5.28
N ALA A 9 -9.28 -6.07 -4.90
CA ALA A 9 -9.94 -4.81 -4.57
C ALA A 9 -10.73 -4.24 -5.75
N ARG A 10 -10.17 -4.28 -6.98
CA ARG A 10 -10.86 -3.88 -8.21
C ARG A 10 -12.10 -4.73 -8.47
N ASP A 11 -11.98 -6.03 -8.35
CA ASP A 11 -13.09 -6.96 -8.56
C ASP A 11 -14.20 -6.74 -7.54
N LEU A 12 -13.85 -6.64 -6.26
CA LEU A 12 -14.80 -6.37 -5.17
C LEU A 12 -15.47 -5.00 -5.31
N SER A 13 -14.76 -4.00 -5.84
CA SER A 13 -15.33 -2.67 -6.05
C SER A 13 -16.45 -2.65 -7.11
N LYS A 14 -16.38 -3.53 -8.10
CA LYS A 14 -17.43 -3.71 -9.10
C LYS A 14 -18.68 -4.36 -8.52
N GLU A 15 -18.46 -5.36 -7.64
CA GLU A 15 -19.57 -6.06 -6.96
C GLU A 15 -20.19 -5.21 -5.83
N SER A 16 -19.42 -4.32 -5.25
CA SER A 16 -19.83 -3.47 -4.12
C SER A 16 -19.29 -2.05 -4.30
N PRO A 17 -19.92 -1.21 -5.14
CA PRO A 17 -19.52 0.19 -5.30
C PRO A 17 -19.49 0.93 -3.97
N GLY A 18 -18.46 1.77 -3.77
CA GLY A 18 -18.22 2.46 -2.50
C GLY A 18 -17.57 1.58 -1.42
N ALA A 19 -17.21 0.33 -1.74
CA ALA A 19 -16.56 -0.55 -0.77
C ALA A 19 -15.27 0.06 -0.21
N LYS A 20 -15.06 -0.12 1.09
CA LYS A 20 -13.84 0.27 1.76
C LYS A 20 -12.84 -0.89 1.79
N SER A 21 -11.58 -0.56 1.59
CA SER A 21 -10.45 -1.48 1.76
C SER A 21 -9.39 -0.88 2.67
N VAL A 22 -8.75 -1.71 3.49
CA VAL A 22 -7.60 -1.32 4.31
C VAL A 22 -6.35 -1.96 3.69
N VAL A 23 -5.30 -1.20 3.50
CA VAL A 23 -4.03 -1.70 2.98
C VAL A 23 -2.87 -1.25 3.88
N ASP A 24 -1.80 -2.03 3.93
CA ASP A 24 -0.65 -1.60 4.71
C ASP A 24 0.12 -0.45 4.00
N VAL A 25 0.80 0.38 4.78
CA VAL A 25 1.52 1.57 4.25
C VAL A 25 2.61 1.22 3.23
N LYS A 26 3.03 -0.04 3.10
CA LYS A 26 3.99 -0.52 2.10
C LYS A 26 3.33 -0.91 0.78
N SER A 27 2.01 -0.95 0.73
CA SER A 27 1.27 -1.34 -0.47
C SER A 27 1.38 -0.29 -1.57
N THR A 28 1.25 -0.75 -2.80
CA THR A 28 1.39 0.10 -4.00
C THR A 28 0.47 1.33 -3.96
N GLY A 29 0.97 2.45 -4.46
CA GLY A 29 0.18 3.68 -4.64
C GLY A 29 -0.98 3.52 -5.61
N ARG A 30 -0.96 2.44 -6.42
CA ARG A 30 -2.05 2.12 -7.35
C ARG A 30 -3.41 1.97 -6.69
N TYR A 31 -3.49 1.61 -5.43
CA TYR A 31 -4.77 1.59 -4.72
C TYR A 31 -5.49 2.95 -4.68
N LYS A 32 -4.76 4.07 -4.77
CA LYS A 32 -5.35 5.42 -4.83
C LYS A 32 -5.43 6.02 -6.24
N THR A 33 -4.73 5.42 -7.21
CA THR A 33 -4.66 5.92 -8.59
C THR A 33 -5.24 4.94 -9.60
N ASP A 34 -5.87 3.86 -9.15
CA ASP A 34 -6.48 2.88 -10.04
C ASP A 34 -7.84 3.38 -10.54
N PRO A 35 -8.04 3.51 -11.86
CA PRO A 35 -9.25 4.09 -12.42
C PRO A 35 -10.52 3.27 -12.12
N VAL A 36 -10.41 1.95 -11.96
CA VAL A 36 -11.56 1.11 -11.62
C VAL A 36 -12.01 1.34 -10.18
N LEU A 37 -11.07 1.49 -9.25
CA LEU A 37 -11.38 1.81 -7.86
C LEU A 37 -12.01 3.21 -7.74
N GLU A 38 -11.49 4.18 -8.50
CA GLU A 38 -12.02 5.54 -8.55
C GLU A 38 -13.43 5.56 -9.13
N GLU A 39 -13.65 4.95 -10.29
CA GLU A 39 -14.95 4.87 -10.96
C GLU A 39 -16.03 4.25 -10.06
N ASN A 40 -15.67 3.22 -9.29
CA ASN A 40 -16.59 2.56 -8.36
C ASN A 40 -16.69 3.26 -7.00
N GLY A 41 -16.05 4.42 -6.81
CA GLY A 41 -16.11 5.20 -5.58
C GLY A 41 -15.47 4.50 -4.37
N SER A 42 -14.51 3.61 -4.59
CA SER A 42 -13.86 2.85 -3.53
C SER A 42 -13.05 3.74 -2.59
N ILE A 43 -13.10 3.42 -1.31
CA ILE A 43 -12.33 4.13 -0.28
C ILE A 43 -11.19 3.23 0.19
N VAL A 44 -9.95 3.69 0.00
CA VAL A 44 -8.76 2.96 0.42
C VAL A 44 -8.06 3.68 1.58
N ASP A 45 -7.91 2.98 2.70
CA ASP A 45 -7.23 3.45 3.90
C ASP A 45 -5.86 2.76 4.04
N TYR A 46 -4.78 3.55 3.99
CA TYR A 46 -3.45 3.06 4.27
C TYR A 46 -3.20 3.07 5.78
N TYR A 47 -2.89 1.90 6.34
CA TYR A 47 -2.75 1.74 7.77
C TYR A 47 -1.46 1.03 8.18
N LYS A 48 -1.25 0.91 9.50
CA LYS A 48 -0.05 0.27 10.07
C LYS A 48 0.15 -1.14 9.53
N THR A 49 1.39 -1.45 9.13
CA THR A 49 1.79 -2.82 8.80
C THR A 49 1.66 -3.74 10.00
N GLY A 50 1.06 -4.88 9.80
CA GLY A 50 0.96 -5.96 10.79
C GLY A 50 -0.45 -6.52 10.87
N HIS A 51 -0.50 -7.85 10.89
CA HIS A 51 -1.71 -8.67 10.88
C HIS A 51 -2.82 -8.16 11.83
N SER A 52 -2.49 -7.90 13.10
CA SER A 52 -3.46 -7.44 14.08
C SER A 52 -3.98 -6.03 13.80
N TYR A 53 -3.14 -5.17 13.25
CA TYR A 53 -3.51 -3.79 12.91
C TYR A 53 -4.46 -3.75 11.72
N ILE A 54 -4.11 -4.43 10.62
CA ILE A 54 -4.95 -4.46 9.43
C ILE A 54 -6.30 -5.12 9.74
N LYS A 55 -6.29 -6.28 10.41
CA LYS A 55 -7.51 -6.98 10.84
C LYS A 55 -8.44 -6.06 11.65
N ARG A 56 -7.90 -5.40 12.70
CA ARG A 56 -8.69 -4.49 13.54
C ARG A 56 -9.24 -3.32 12.73
N ARG A 57 -8.37 -2.67 11.96
CA ARG A 57 -8.75 -1.50 11.15
C ARG A 57 -9.83 -1.83 10.12
N THR A 58 -9.76 -3.02 9.50
CA THR A 58 -10.79 -3.52 8.59
C THR A 58 -12.16 -3.61 9.29
N THR A 59 -12.17 -4.04 10.55
CA THR A 59 -13.38 -4.08 11.37
C THR A 59 -13.87 -2.68 11.77
N ASP A 60 -12.98 -1.83 12.27
CA ASP A 60 -13.30 -0.49 12.77
C ASP A 60 -13.90 0.41 11.70
N LEU A 61 -13.42 0.27 10.45
CA LEU A 61 -13.90 1.05 9.30
C LEU A 61 -15.13 0.43 8.61
N ASP A 62 -15.57 -0.74 9.05
CA ASP A 62 -16.54 -1.53 8.30
C ASP A 62 -16.09 -1.76 6.85
N ALA A 63 -14.79 -2.03 6.66
CA ALA A 63 -14.22 -2.28 5.35
C ALA A 63 -14.50 -3.71 4.90
N LEU A 64 -14.72 -3.91 3.60
CA LEU A 64 -15.02 -5.21 3.01
C LEU A 64 -13.81 -6.15 3.05
N ALA A 65 -12.62 -5.59 2.86
CA ALA A 65 -11.38 -6.35 2.86
C ALA A 65 -10.18 -5.57 3.41
N GLY A 66 -9.19 -6.31 3.91
CA GLY A 66 -7.86 -5.82 4.26
C GLY A 66 -6.78 -6.58 3.51
N PHE A 67 -5.74 -5.90 3.04
CA PHE A 67 -4.66 -6.50 2.25
C PHE A 67 -3.29 -6.04 2.77
N GLU A 68 -2.42 -6.99 3.08
CA GLU A 68 -1.01 -6.71 3.34
C GLU A 68 -0.14 -7.06 2.13
N LYS A 69 0.88 -6.26 1.87
CA LYS A 69 1.89 -6.54 0.84
C LYS A 69 2.56 -7.90 1.03
N SER A 70 2.64 -8.38 2.28
CA SER A 70 3.15 -9.71 2.65
C SER A 70 2.26 -10.88 2.21
N GLY A 71 0.96 -10.64 1.94
CA GLY A 71 0.01 -11.67 1.47
C GLY A 71 -0.99 -12.12 2.52
N HIS A 72 -1.08 -11.43 3.65
CA HIS A 72 -2.18 -11.62 4.59
C HIS A 72 -3.42 -10.88 4.08
N PHE A 73 -4.52 -11.60 3.88
CA PHE A 73 -5.76 -11.07 3.35
C PHE A 73 -6.92 -11.33 4.32
N PHE A 74 -7.69 -10.29 4.59
CA PHE A 74 -8.78 -10.31 5.54
C PHE A 74 -10.07 -9.94 4.80
N PHE A 75 -10.99 -10.87 4.66
CA PHE A 75 -12.29 -10.62 4.03
C PHE A 75 -13.37 -10.64 5.08
N ARG A 76 -14.21 -9.62 5.11
CA ARG A 76 -15.37 -9.56 6.00
C ARG A 76 -16.64 -10.09 5.33
N PRO A 77 -17.71 -10.31 6.09
CA PRO A 77 -18.98 -10.73 5.50
C PRO A 77 -19.44 -9.80 4.35
N PRO A 78 -19.98 -10.35 3.27
CA PRO A 78 -20.40 -11.75 3.11
C PRO A 78 -19.30 -12.71 2.59
N ILE A 79 -18.08 -12.24 2.32
CA ILE A 79 -17.01 -13.00 1.69
C ILE A 79 -16.33 -13.95 2.68
N GLY A 80 -15.99 -13.44 3.85
CA GLY A 80 -15.31 -14.17 4.93
C GLY A 80 -15.73 -13.66 6.31
N LEU A 81 -15.01 -14.07 7.33
CA LEU A 81 -15.32 -13.75 8.74
C LEU A 81 -14.36 -12.72 9.37
N GLY A 82 -13.54 -12.05 8.55
CA GLY A 82 -12.58 -11.05 9.01
C GLY A 82 -11.26 -11.65 9.52
N TYR A 83 -11.01 -12.92 9.28
CA TYR A 83 -9.74 -13.58 9.62
C TYR A 83 -8.79 -13.59 8.41
N ASP A 84 -7.49 -13.73 8.69
CA ASP A 84 -6.49 -14.09 7.70
C ASP A 84 -6.68 -15.57 7.36
N ASP A 85 -7.32 -15.84 6.23
CA ASP A 85 -7.71 -17.17 5.81
C ASP A 85 -7.32 -17.40 4.35
N GLY A 86 -6.32 -18.25 4.15
CA GLY A 86 -5.82 -18.59 2.82
C GLY A 86 -6.84 -19.31 1.93
N LEU A 87 -7.80 -20.04 2.51
CA LEU A 87 -8.86 -20.72 1.75
C LEU A 87 -9.89 -19.70 1.26
N ILE A 88 -10.26 -18.74 2.10
CA ILE A 88 -11.14 -17.64 1.70
C ILE A 88 -10.45 -16.76 0.64
N ALA A 89 -9.16 -16.49 0.79
CA ALA A 89 -8.39 -15.76 -0.22
C ALA A 89 -8.34 -16.52 -1.57
N ALA A 90 -8.12 -17.83 -1.54
CA ALA A 90 -8.16 -18.66 -2.74
C ALA A 90 -9.56 -18.67 -3.38
N LYS A 91 -10.62 -18.80 -2.58
CA LYS A 91 -12.01 -18.70 -3.05
C LYS A 91 -12.25 -17.35 -3.73
N ALA A 92 -11.85 -16.24 -3.13
CA ALA A 92 -12.04 -14.91 -3.71
C ALA A 92 -11.31 -14.76 -5.06
N ILE A 93 -10.12 -15.35 -5.21
CA ILE A 93 -9.39 -15.37 -6.49
C ILE A 93 -10.15 -16.19 -7.53
N LEU A 94 -10.66 -17.37 -7.17
CA LEU A 94 -11.45 -18.20 -8.09
C LEU A 94 -12.74 -17.51 -8.53
N GLU A 95 -13.44 -16.86 -7.62
CA GLU A 95 -14.66 -16.09 -7.92
C GLU A 95 -14.35 -14.89 -8.84
N MET A 96 -13.21 -14.20 -8.61
CA MET A 96 -12.75 -13.15 -9.52
C MET A 96 -12.49 -13.70 -10.94
N LEU A 97 -11.87 -14.88 -11.06
CA LEU A 97 -11.65 -15.53 -12.37
C LEU A 97 -12.97 -15.96 -13.02
N ASP A 98 -13.91 -16.49 -12.25
CA ASP A 98 -15.24 -16.87 -12.75
C ASP A 98 -16.03 -15.69 -13.28
N ARG A 99 -15.92 -14.52 -12.64
CA ARG A 99 -16.49 -13.25 -13.16
C ARG A 99 -15.77 -12.70 -14.40
N ASN A 100 -14.57 -13.22 -14.71
CA ASN A 100 -13.77 -12.80 -15.88
C ASN A 100 -13.38 -14.01 -16.73
N PRO A 101 -14.34 -14.77 -17.31
CA PRO A 101 -14.09 -16.08 -17.94
C PRO A 101 -13.15 -16.02 -19.15
N ASP A 102 -13.06 -14.88 -19.82
CA ASP A 102 -12.20 -14.66 -20.97
C ASP A 102 -10.79 -14.18 -20.64
N LYS A 103 -10.45 -14.07 -19.33
CA LYS A 103 -9.17 -13.54 -18.83
C LYS A 103 -8.45 -14.52 -17.95
N THR A 104 -7.14 -14.56 -18.11
CA THR A 104 -6.23 -15.24 -17.19
C THR A 104 -5.80 -14.30 -16.06
N MET A 105 -5.18 -14.83 -15.02
CA MET A 105 -4.51 -14.02 -13.98
C MET A 105 -3.44 -13.08 -14.56
N ALA A 106 -2.78 -13.49 -15.65
CA ALA A 106 -1.78 -12.66 -16.33
C ALA A 106 -2.44 -11.46 -17.04
N ASP A 107 -3.61 -11.66 -17.66
CA ASP A 107 -4.37 -10.60 -18.30
C ASP A 107 -4.89 -9.60 -17.28
N LEU A 108 -5.50 -10.07 -16.18
CA LEU A 108 -5.97 -9.21 -15.08
C LEU A 108 -4.83 -8.41 -14.45
N LYS A 109 -3.66 -9.03 -14.28
CA LYS A 109 -2.45 -8.34 -13.82
C LYS A 109 -1.97 -7.31 -14.85
N GLY A 110 -2.07 -7.61 -16.14
CA GLY A 110 -1.68 -6.71 -17.23
C GLY A 110 -2.52 -5.42 -17.29
N GLU A 111 -3.75 -5.48 -16.79
CA GLU A 111 -4.65 -4.31 -16.70
C GLU A 111 -4.26 -3.34 -15.56
N LEU A 112 -3.44 -3.78 -14.62
CA LEU A 112 -2.94 -2.90 -13.57
C LEU A 112 -1.90 -1.95 -14.16
N GLY A 113 -1.97 -0.69 -13.81
CA GLY A 113 -0.94 0.28 -14.19
C GLY A 113 0.45 -0.18 -13.72
N VAL A 114 1.46 0.17 -14.51
CA VAL A 114 2.85 -0.15 -14.17
C VAL A 114 3.29 0.69 -12.97
N ALA A 115 3.96 0.03 -12.02
CA ALA A 115 4.65 0.67 -10.90
C ALA A 115 5.99 -0.03 -10.69
N TYR A 116 7.02 0.75 -10.43
CA TYR A 116 8.40 0.32 -10.19
C TYR A 116 8.67 0.48 -8.70
N THR A 117 8.84 -0.62 -7.98
CA THR A 117 8.99 -0.61 -6.52
C THR A 117 10.37 -1.11 -6.13
N SER A 118 11.04 -0.41 -5.22
CA SER A 118 12.29 -0.88 -4.62
C SER A 118 12.08 -2.15 -3.79
N LEU A 119 13.15 -2.89 -3.57
CA LEU A 119 13.21 -3.79 -2.42
C LEU A 119 13.13 -2.95 -1.14
N THR A 120 12.71 -3.58 -0.04
CA THR A 120 12.82 -2.91 1.27
C THR A 120 14.30 -2.70 1.58
N MET A 121 14.71 -1.46 1.69
CA MET A 121 16.02 -1.08 2.18
C MET A 121 15.97 -1.06 3.70
N SER A 122 17.00 -1.61 4.35
CA SER A 122 17.02 -1.82 5.80
C SER A 122 18.28 -1.22 6.42
N PRO A 123 18.44 0.12 6.43
CA PRO A 123 19.57 0.74 7.13
C PRO A 123 19.50 0.43 8.63
N HIS A 124 20.66 0.06 9.18
CA HIS A 124 20.78 -0.27 10.61
C HIS A 124 20.52 0.96 11.49
N CYS A 125 19.72 0.78 12.52
CA CYS A 125 19.53 1.76 13.59
C CYS A 125 19.25 1.01 14.90
N ALA A 126 19.99 1.36 15.93
CA ALA A 126 19.88 0.70 17.23
C ALA A 126 18.46 0.84 17.82
N ASP A 127 17.97 -0.22 18.47
CA ASP A 127 16.60 -0.27 19.00
C ASP A 127 16.31 0.86 20.01
N GLU A 128 17.33 1.30 20.73
CA GLU A 128 17.24 2.33 21.78
C GLU A 128 16.88 3.71 21.20
N ILE A 129 17.29 4.00 19.97
CA ILE A 129 17.13 5.33 19.35
C ILE A 129 16.24 5.35 18.10
N LYS A 130 15.95 4.18 17.50
CA LYS A 130 15.27 4.13 16.19
C LYS A 130 13.90 4.83 16.18
N TYR A 131 13.18 4.81 17.31
CA TYR A 131 11.88 5.46 17.40
C TYR A 131 12.01 6.98 17.52
N GLU A 132 13.01 7.46 18.23
CA GLU A 132 13.32 8.89 18.31
C GLU A 132 13.75 9.44 16.93
N VAL A 133 14.63 8.72 16.24
CA VAL A 133 15.07 9.12 14.89
C VAL A 133 13.90 9.11 13.90
N ILE A 134 13.01 8.11 13.95
CA ILE A 134 11.87 8.09 13.03
C ILE A 134 10.84 9.19 13.35
N GLU A 135 10.71 9.61 14.61
CA GLU A 135 9.88 10.76 14.97
C GLU A 135 10.42 12.06 14.37
N GLN A 136 11.75 12.25 14.35
CA GLN A 136 12.38 13.39 13.69
C GLN A 136 12.12 13.37 12.17
N ILE A 137 12.32 12.21 11.52
CA ILE A 137 12.00 12.03 10.09
C ILE A 137 10.52 12.33 9.80
N VAL A 138 9.62 11.89 10.69
CA VAL A 138 8.18 12.16 10.55
C VAL A 138 7.88 13.67 10.58
N GLU A 139 8.53 14.42 11.49
CA GLU A 139 8.34 15.88 11.55
C GLU A 139 8.91 16.59 10.33
N GLU A 140 10.07 16.16 9.84
CA GLU A 140 10.64 16.68 8.59
C GLU A 140 9.72 16.42 7.40
N TYR A 141 9.22 15.19 7.27
CA TYR A 141 8.35 14.80 6.15
C TYR A 141 6.98 15.49 6.17
N LYS A 142 6.45 15.80 7.36
CA LYS A 142 5.24 16.63 7.47
C LYS A 142 5.45 18.02 6.85
N GLY A 143 6.65 18.57 6.98
CA GLY A 143 7.03 19.84 6.39
C GLY A 143 7.10 19.83 4.86
N LEU A 144 7.17 18.65 4.24
CA LEU A 144 7.22 18.51 2.78
C LEU A 144 5.84 18.67 2.11
N LEU A 145 4.74 18.66 2.84
CA LEU A 145 3.41 18.78 2.24
C LEU A 145 3.29 20.09 1.43
N GLY A 146 3.00 19.96 0.14
CA GLY A 146 2.91 21.06 -0.80
C GLY A 146 4.23 21.50 -1.42
N SER A 147 5.39 20.97 -0.97
CA SER A 147 6.68 21.16 -1.62
C SER A 147 6.82 20.28 -2.88
N GLU A 148 7.96 20.35 -3.54
CA GLU A 148 8.26 19.56 -4.74
C GLU A 148 9.45 18.62 -4.52
N ILE A 149 9.31 17.38 -4.99
CA ILE A 149 10.37 16.38 -5.08
C ILE A 149 10.51 15.97 -6.54
N LEU A 150 11.68 16.17 -7.11
CA LEU A 150 11.97 15.90 -8.54
C LEU A 150 10.92 16.52 -9.49
N GLY A 151 10.50 17.76 -9.22
CA GLY A 151 9.53 18.51 -10.02
C GLY A 151 8.08 17.98 -9.90
N ARG A 152 7.75 17.28 -8.82
CA ARG A 152 6.42 16.78 -8.50
C ARG A 152 5.98 17.26 -7.13
N LYS A 153 4.74 17.71 -7.06
CA LYS A 153 4.17 18.18 -5.80
C LYS A 153 3.93 17.04 -4.83
N VAL A 154 4.29 17.24 -3.57
CA VAL A 154 3.89 16.38 -2.45
C VAL A 154 2.44 16.67 -2.11
N VAL A 155 1.56 15.67 -2.26
CA VAL A 155 0.11 15.81 -2.09
C VAL A 155 -0.43 15.17 -0.83
N ASP A 156 0.32 14.24 -0.21
CA ASP A 156 -0.09 13.57 1.02
C ASP A 156 1.13 13.13 1.84
N VAL A 157 1.03 13.23 3.16
CA VAL A 157 2.00 12.69 4.11
C VAL A 157 1.25 11.88 5.16
N ASN A 158 1.26 10.57 5.02
CA ASN A 158 0.63 9.65 5.96
C ASN A 158 1.63 9.22 7.05
N THR A 159 1.34 9.57 8.29
CA THR A 159 2.22 9.32 9.44
C THR A 159 1.74 8.21 10.36
N VAL A 160 0.82 7.36 9.91
CA VAL A 160 0.23 6.30 10.73
C VAL A 160 1.25 5.23 11.15
N ASN A 161 2.34 5.06 10.39
CA ASN A 161 3.41 4.11 10.70
C ASN A 161 4.75 4.56 10.07
N GLY A 162 5.47 5.44 10.76
CA GLY A 162 6.53 6.23 10.16
C GLY A 162 5.96 7.34 9.29
N ALA A 163 6.59 7.67 8.18
CA ALA A 163 6.06 8.64 7.24
C ALA A 163 6.06 8.09 5.80
N ARG A 164 4.90 8.15 5.15
CA ARG A 164 4.73 7.87 3.72
C ARG A 164 4.39 9.17 3.02
N VAL A 165 5.33 9.68 2.23
CA VAL A 165 5.17 10.86 1.38
C VAL A 165 4.66 10.42 0.02
N THR A 166 3.57 10.99 -0.46
CA THR A 166 2.97 10.67 -1.76
C THR A 166 3.04 11.88 -2.68
N LEU A 167 3.51 11.67 -3.90
CA LEU A 167 3.61 12.66 -4.95
C LEU A 167 2.34 12.69 -5.80
N GLU A 168 2.11 13.78 -6.53
CA GLU A 168 0.90 14.00 -7.35
C GLU A 168 0.65 12.93 -8.42
N ASP A 169 1.70 12.24 -8.89
CA ASP A 169 1.59 11.13 -9.85
C ASP A 169 1.33 9.76 -9.18
N GLY A 170 1.20 9.73 -7.85
CA GLY A 170 1.02 8.53 -7.06
C GLY A 170 2.30 7.82 -6.67
N SER A 171 3.49 8.27 -7.12
CA SER A 171 4.78 7.81 -6.63
C SER A 171 4.92 8.14 -5.14
N TRP A 172 5.65 7.32 -4.39
CA TRP A 172 5.75 7.52 -2.95
C TRP A 172 7.05 6.99 -2.36
N VAL A 173 7.39 7.54 -1.21
CA VAL A 173 8.48 7.09 -0.36
C VAL A 173 7.95 6.81 1.03
N LEU A 174 8.42 5.77 1.67
CA LEU A 174 8.11 5.40 3.06
C LEU A 174 9.40 5.20 3.85
N ALA A 175 9.49 5.85 5.00
CA ALA A 175 10.46 5.55 6.03
C ALA A 175 9.73 5.19 7.33
N ARG A 176 10.08 4.07 7.95
CA ARG A 176 9.51 3.64 9.24
C ARG A 176 10.50 2.82 10.05
N ALA A 177 10.32 2.77 11.37
CA ALA A 177 11.05 1.85 12.22
C ALA A 177 10.58 0.41 11.99
N SER A 178 11.52 -0.54 11.93
CA SER A 178 11.21 -1.97 11.98
C SER A 178 10.72 -2.34 13.39
N SER A 179 9.64 -3.11 13.48
CA SER A 179 9.11 -3.58 14.78
C SER A 179 9.92 -4.74 15.35
N ASN A 180 10.69 -5.45 14.54
CA ASN A 180 11.29 -6.73 14.90
C ASN A 180 12.84 -6.73 14.88
N LYS A 181 13.45 -5.66 14.35
CA LYS A 181 14.90 -5.60 14.14
C LYS A 181 15.42 -4.19 14.38
N PRO A 182 16.72 -4.03 14.73
CA PRO A 182 17.38 -2.74 14.89
C PRO A 182 17.69 -2.10 13.52
N GLU A 183 16.64 -1.76 12.79
CA GLU A 183 16.74 -1.20 11.43
C GLU A 183 15.51 -0.35 11.10
N PHE A 184 15.66 0.52 10.13
CA PHE A 184 14.51 1.11 9.45
C PHE A 184 14.02 0.19 8.31
N ALA A 185 12.84 0.46 7.82
CA ALA A 185 12.34 -0.07 6.57
C ALA A 185 12.01 1.11 5.66
N VAL A 186 12.80 1.28 4.61
CA VAL A 186 12.60 2.30 3.58
C VAL A 186 12.14 1.62 2.30
N VAL A 187 11.06 2.12 1.72
CA VAL A 187 10.51 1.61 0.45
C VAL A 187 10.13 2.79 -0.43
N VAL A 188 10.47 2.69 -1.69
CA VAL A 188 10.17 3.70 -2.71
C VAL A 188 9.42 3.07 -3.86
N GLU A 189 8.44 3.77 -4.40
CA GLU A 189 7.74 3.35 -5.61
C GLU A 189 7.59 4.54 -6.58
N SER A 190 7.94 4.31 -7.84
CA SER A 190 7.72 5.24 -8.95
C SER A 190 6.60 4.74 -9.85
N MET A 191 5.73 5.65 -10.27
CA MET A 191 4.69 5.41 -11.27
C MET A 191 5.19 5.64 -12.71
N ARG A 192 6.45 6.09 -12.88
CA ARG A 192 6.99 6.53 -14.19
C ARG A 192 7.92 5.52 -14.82
N SER A 193 9.09 5.27 -14.18
CA SER A 193 10.12 4.41 -14.76
C SER A 193 11.07 3.86 -13.70
N GLN A 194 11.92 2.93 -14.11
CA GLN A 194 13.02 2.42 -13.27
C GLN A 194 14.07 3.51 -12.98
N ASP A 195 14.35 4.38 -13.94
CA ASP A 195 15.29 5.48 -13.75
C ASP A 195 14.76 6.52 -12.77
N ASP A 196 13.45 6.79 -12.82
CA ASP A 196 12.79 7.67 -11.86
C ASP A 196 12.77 7.06 -10.44
N LEU A 197 12.57 5.75 -10.33
CA LEU A 197 12.70 5.04 -9.04
C LEU A 197 14.10 5.24 -8.44
N ILE A 198 15.16 5.09 -9.27
CA ILE A 198 16.53 5.29 -8.83
C ILE A 198 16.76 6.76 -8.41
N ALA A 199 16.19 7.71 -9.14
CA ALA A 199 16.30 9.13 -8.81
C ALA A 199 15.62 9.44 -7.46
N LEU A 200 14.45 8.88 -7.20
CA LEU A 200 13.76 9.01 -5.91
C LEU A 200 14.55 8.40 -4.75
N ILE A 201 15.16 7.23 -4.95
CA ILE A 201 16.01 6.60 -3.92
C ILE A 201 17.20 7.52 -3.58
N ARG A 202 17.85 8.11 -4.59
CA ARG A 202 18.98 9.03 -4.38
C ARG A 202 18.57 10.34 -3.70
N GLU A 203 17.33 10.77 -3.87
CA GLU A 203 16.81 11.94 -3.16
C GLU A 203 16.70 11.67 -1.66
N GLU A 204 16.28 10.46 -1.27
CA GLU A 204 16.20 10.00 0.12
C GLU A 204 17.59 9.79 0.80
N GLU A 205 18.64 9.62 0.02
CA GLU A 205 20.01 9.45 0.54
C GLU A 205 20.71 10.79 0.80
N LYS A 206 20.07 11.91 0.48
CA LYS A 206 20.64 13.24 0.75
C LYS A 206 20.59 13.52 2.26
N PRO A 207 21.68 14.12 2.80
CA PRO A 207 21.75 14.48 4.23
C PRO A 207 20.79 15.59 4.59
#